data_a5072d34cd00e450250d4c3e13fd74d9
#
_entry.id   a5072d34cd00e450250d4c3e13fd74d9
#
_cell.length_a   1.000
_cell.length_b   1.000
_cell.length_c   1.000
_cell.angle_alpha   90.00
_cell.angle_beta   90.00
_cell.angle_gamma   90.00
#
_symmetry.space_group_name_H-M   'P 1'
#
loop_
_entity.id
_entity.type
_entity.pdbx_description
1 polymer ?
#
loop_
_entity_poly.entity_id
_entity_poly.type
_entity_poly.pdbx_seq_one_letter_code
_entity_poly.pdbx_strand_id
1 'polypeptide(L)' 'MDNNDRIREFPVTENWIYLDHAAVAPLPSTVANAMREIIVDVEQNGIVNVERWRRSYDNARNTIAKLIGANPLEIAFT' A
#
# COMPACT_ATOMS: atom_id res chain seq x y z
N MET A 1 1.45 14.79 -13.38
CA MET A 1 2.00 13.45 -13.69
C MET A 1 2.01 13.29 -15.20
N ASP A 2 3.16 13.07 -15.80
CA ASP A 2 3.25 12.81 -17.23
C ASP A 2 2.96 11.31 -17.55
N ASN A 3 2.97 10.94 -18.83
CA ASN A 3 2.67 9.57 -19.23
C ASN A 3 3.67 8.56 -18.68
N ASN A 4 4.96 8.91 -18.60
CA ASN A 4 5.98 8.01 -18.07
C ASN A 4 5.83 7.80 -16.58
N ASP A 5 5.52 8.85 -15.83
CA ASP A 5 5.25 8.78 -14.40
C ASP A 5 4.00 7.94 -14.11
N ARG A 6 2.96 8.12 -14.91
CA ARG A 6 1.72 7.36 -14.79
C ARG A 6 1.95 5.87 -15.01
N ILE A 7 2.67 5.49 -16.06
CA ILE A 7 2.96 4.09 -16.37
C ILE A 7 3.83 3.47 -15.29
N ARG A 8 4.82 4.21 -14.80
CA ARG A 8 5.71 3.74 -13.73
C ARG A 8 4.95 3.46 -12.44
N GLU A 9 4.06 4.37 -12.02
CA GLU A 9 3.29 4.22 -10.79
C GLU A 9 2.09 3.29 -10.96
N PHE A 10 1.45 3.31 -12.14
CA PHE A 10 0.29 2.48 -12.45
C PHE A 10 0.55 1.69 -13.75
N PRO A 11 1.31 0.59 -13.68
CA PRO A 11 1.69 -0.18 -14.87
C PRO A 11 0.51 -0.68 -15.73
N VAL A 12 -0.66 -0.84 -15.13
CA VAL A 12 -1.87 -1.24 -15.86
C VAL A 12 -2.19 -0.26 -17.00
N THR A 13 -1.80 1.02 -16.86
CA THR A 13 -2.09 2.05 -17.85
C THR A 13 -1.21 1.97 -19.10
N GLU A 14 -0.18 1.13 -19.11
CA GLU A 14 0.64 0.91 -20.31
C GLU A 14 -0.16 0.24 -21.43
N ASN A 15 -0.99 -0.73 -21.07
CA ASN A 15 -1.72 -1.57 -22.04
C ASN A 15 -3.22 -1.34 -22.04
N TRP A 16 -3.77 -0.68 -21.01
CA TRP A 16 -5.21 -0.61 -20.79
C TRP A 16 -5.66 0.81 -20.42
N ILE A 17 -6.85 1.17 -20.86
CA ILE A 17 -7.63 2.25 -20.23
C ILE A 17 -8.52 1.55 -19.21
N TYR A 18 -8.09 1.59 -17.93
CA TYR A 18 -8.72 0.80 -16.87
C TYR A 18 -9.77 1.64 -16.14
N LEU A 19 -11.03 1.24 -16.20
CA LEU A 19 -12.16 1.98 -15.62
C LEU A 19 -12.91 1.22 -14.53
N ASP A 20 -12.64 -0.07 -14.33
CA ASP A 20 -13.40 -0.93 -13.41
C ASP A 20 -12.81 -0.93 -11.99
N HIS A 21 -12.60 0.25 -11.42
CA HIS A 21 -12.04 0.40 -10.08
C HIS A 21 -12.99 -0.11 -8.98
N ALA A 22 -14.27 -0.19 -9.25
CA ALA A 22 -15.25 -0.68 -8.29
C ALA A 22 -15.13 -2.19 -8.06
N ALA A 23 -14.69 -2.95 -9.08
CA ALA A 23 -14.46 -4.39 -8.96
C ALA A 23 -13.10 -4.65 -8.29
N VAL A 24 -12.01 -4.23 -8.94
CA VAL A 24 -10.65 -4.35 -8.41
C VAL A 24 -9.86 -3.11 -8.85
N ALA A 25 -9.52 -2.25 -7.92
CA ALA A 25 -8.65 -1.12 -8.21
C ALA A 25 -7.22 -1.62 -8.49
N PRO A 26 -6.54 -1.08 -9.51
CA PRO A 26 -5.16 -1.46 -9.79
C PRO A 26 -4.23 -0.98 -8.66
N LEU A 27 -3.21 -1.78 -8.35
CA LEU A 27 -2.22 -1.40 -7.34
C LEU A 27 -1.21 -0.42 -7.93
N PRO A 28 -0.94 0.71 -7.26
CA PRO A 28 0.24 1.50 -7.55
C PRO A 28 1.53 0.69 -7.32
N SER A 29 2.55 0.96 -8.10
CA SER A 29 3.83 0.25 -7.97
C SER A 29 4.44 0.42 -6.57
N THR A 30 4.31 1.58 -5.95
CA THR A 30 4.78 1.85 -4.59
C THR A 30 4.15 0.88 -3.59
N VAL A 31 2.84 0.67 -3.69
CA VAL A 31 2.11 -0.26 -2.82
C VAL A 31 2.52 -1.70 -3.10
N ALA A 32 2.58 -2.10 -4.38
CA ALA A 32 2.98 -3.45 -4.78
C ALA A 32 4.38 -3.79 -4.27
N ASN A 33 5.33 -2.86 -4.35
CA ASN A 33 6.70 -3.05 -3.88
C ASN A 33 6.74 -3.20 -2.35
N ALA A 34 5.97 -2.41 -1.61
CA ALA A 34 5.88 -2.55 -0.15
C ALA A 34 5.34 -3.93 0.25
N MET A 35 4.36 -4.44 -0.47
CA MET A 35 3.83 -5.79 -0.24
C MET A 35 4.87 -6.87 -0.53
N ARG A 36 5.65 -6.72 -1.63
CA ARG A 36 6.73 -7.66 -1.96
C ARG A 36 7.80 -7.69 -0.87
N GLU A 37 8.16 -6.55 -0.30
CA GLU A 37 9.13 -6.49 0.80
C GLU A 37 8.69 -7.32 2.00
N ILE A 38 7.41 -7.25 2.37
CA ILE A 38 6.87 -8.05 3.48
C ILE A 38 6.90 -9.54 3.14
N ILE A 39 6.53 -9.91 1.91
CA ILE A 39 6.55 -11.30 1.46
C ILE A 39 7.98 -11.87 1.56
N VAL A 40 8.97 -11.14 1.07
CA VAL A 40 10.37 -11.55 1.11
C VAL A 40 10.86 -11.66 2.55
N ASP A 41 10.49 -10.72 3.41
CA ASP A 41 10.87 -10.74 4.82
C ASP A 41 10.32 -11.98 5.53
N VAL A 42 9.04 -12.28 5.32
CA VAL A 42 8.41 -13.48 5.90
C VAL A 42 9.04 -14.77 5.36
N GLU A 43 9.33 -14.81 4.06
CA GLU A 43 9.98 -15.94 3.44
C GLU A 43 11.36 -16.23 4.02
N GLN A 44 12.17 -15.18 4.21
CA GLN A 44 13.55 -15.30 4.63
C GLN A 44 13.73 -15.36 6.14
N ASN A 45 12.88 -14.68 6.90
CA ASN A 45 13.09 -14.43 8.33
C ASN A 45 11.93 -14.88 9.22
N GLY A 46 10.81 -15.31 8.64
CA GLY A 46 9.64 -15.65 9.45
C GLY A 46 9.15 -14.43 10.24
N ILE A 47 9.05 -14.58 11.55
CA ILE A 47 8.51 -13.54 12.46
C ILE A 47 9.58 -12.62 13.05
N VAL A 48 10.84 -12.78 12.69
CA VAL A 48 11.95 -12.06 13.35
C VAL A 48 11.73 -10.54 13.36
N ASN A 49 11.20 -9.98 12.29
CA ASN A 49 11.02 -8.54 12.15
C ASN A 49 9.59 -8.05 12.47
N VAL A 50 8.84 -8.78 13.27
CA VAL A 50 7.43 -8.46 13.59
C VAL A 50 7.25 -7.05 14.19
N GLU A 51 8.21 -6.56 14.96
CA GLU A 51 8.12 -5.21 15.54
C GLU A 51 8.18 -4.12 14.47
N ARG A 52 8.93 -4.33 13.39
CA ARG A 52 8.94 -3.41 12.25
C ARG A 52 7.59 -3.41 11.53
N TRP A 53 6.94 -4.56 11.41
CA TRP A 53 5.60 -4.64 10.82
C TRP A 53 4.57 -3.91 11.68
N ARG A 54 4.66 -4.05 13.02
CA ARG A 54 3.78 -3.33 13.96
C ARG A 54 3.94 -1.83 13.84
N ARG A 55 5.17 -1.33 13.72
CA ARG A 55 5.42 0.09 13.50
C ARG A 55 4.82 0.59 12.20
N SER A 56 4.93 -0.19 11.14
CA SER A 56 4.29 0.15 9.85
C SER A 56 2.77 0.20 9.97
N TYR A 57 2.19 -0.73 10.69
CA TYR A 57 0.75 -0.78 10.98
C TYR A 57 0.29 0.47 11.74
N ASP A 58 1.00 0.85 12.79
CA ASP A 58 0.68 2.04 13.57
C ASP A 58 0.88 3.32 12.75
N ASN A 59 1.93 3.38 11.93
CA ASN A 59 2.15 4.51 11.02
C ASN A 59 1.02 4.65 10.00
N ALA A 60 0.51 3.55 9.47
CA ALA A 60 -0.63 3.56 8.56
C ALA A 60 -1.88 4.11 9.25
N ARG A 61 -2.15 3.68 10.48
CA ARG A 61 -3.26 4.20 11.28
C ARG A 61 -3.15 5.71 11.48
N ASN A 62 -1.97 6.18 11.87
CA ASN A 62 -1.73 7.62 12.09
C ASN A 62 -1.90 8.41 10.80
N THR A 63 -1.41 7.90 9.69
CA THR A 63 -1.51 8.56 8.37
C THR A 63 -2.97 8.68 7.93
N ILE A 64 -3.74 7.61 8.06
CA ILE A 64 -5.17 7.61 7.72
C ILE A 64 -5.93 8.60 8.61
N ALA A 65 -5.65 8.58 9.91
CA ALA A 65 -6.28 9.51 10.85
C ALA A 65 -6.04 10.97 10.48
N LYS A 66 -4.82 11.33 10.11
CA LYS A 66 -4.49 12.66 9.61
C LYS A 66 -5.26 13.02 8.35
N LEU A 67 -5.36 12.08 7.41
CA LEU A 67 -6.00 12.30 6.12
C LEU A 67 -7.49 12.67 6.29
N ILE A 68 -8.19 12.05 7.23
CA ILE A 68 -9.62 12.25 7.45
C ILE A 68 -9.95 13.14 8.65
N GLY A 69 -8.94 13.68 9.33
CA GLY A 69 -9.14 14.55 10.51
C GLY A 69 -9.64 13.80 11.73
N ALA A 70 -9.30 12.52 11.88
CA ALA A 70 -9.73 11.69 13.00
C ALA A 70 -8.60 11.50 14.02
N ASN A 71 -8.97 10.99 15.21
CA ASN A 71 -8.00 10.50 16.18
C ASN A 71 -7.56 9.08 15.77
N PRO A 72 -6.27 8.72 15.89
CA PRO A 72 -5.80 7.36 15.55
C PRO A 72 -6.58 6.24 16.25
N LEU A 73 -7.09 6.47 17.45
CA LEU A 73 -7.89 5.48 18.18
C LEU A 73 -9.27 5.23 17.56
N GLU A 74 -9.69 6.10 16.63
CA GLU A 74 -10.95 5.94 15.89
C GLU A 74 -10.80 5.08 14.63
N ILE A 75 -9.56 4.67 14.30
CA ILE A 75 -9.26 3.89 13.11
C ILE A 75 -9.15 2.41 13.50
N ALA A 76 -9.91 1.57 12.83
CA ALA A 76 -9.82 0.11 12.96
C ALA A 76 -9.55 -0.51 11.58
N PHE A 77 -8.65 -1.48 11.55
CA PHE A 77 -8.41 -2.29 10.35
C PHE A 77 -9.19 -3.61 10.49
N THR A 78 -9.86 -3.98 9.43
CA THR A 78 -10.69 -5.19 9.38
C THR A 78 -10.19 -6.19 8.33
#